data_447eebbcdc8c07584b329250dc833c30
#
_entry.id   447eebbcdc8c07584b329250dc833c30
#
_cell.length_a   1.000
_cell.length_b   1.000
_cell.length_c   1.000
_cell.angle_alpha   90.00
_cell.angle_beta   90.00
_cell.angle_gamma   90.00
#
_symmetry.space_group_name_H-M   'P 1'
#
loop_
_entity.id
_entity.type
_entity.pdbx_description
1 polymer ?
#
loop_
_entity_poly.entity_id
_entity_poly.type
_entity_poly.pdbx_seq_one_letter_code
_entity_poly.pdbx_strand_id
1 'polypeptide(L)'
;MLENLRVENLALIEKEEIEFSEGLNVMTGETGAGKSIILGALDLALGGKINRGMVRDNEKDAFVEAVFSLNGSEEEKLKESDLESFDGQIILSRRIKGTKSVARINGETVPAARLRQAGELLIDIYGQSEHQSLSDPKKHLPLLDSFVKKELDPVLEKLSPVYKEYSSLQKELKEADVDESERKRDISYLTHVSEEIEEAALKPGEDEELEEKYRRMSGAEKVARSLSEVDGLLYGQADVLSLIGQSQRALSEINDYDDSIRNLSQTLNDAYDILDGFSHDLHDTVDDLTFDPQEFDEVSRRLDLINDLKSKYGRTIEDVNQAKEEADRKLEKLNDHAAYMESLRKKIKDAQARLDALCEEAEKIRQKGAEELAKQVRESLKSLNFLKADFEVELTRKNYSENGFNAAQFMISTNPGEPLKPLSQVASGGEMSRIMLALKTVLASADDIGTMIFDEIDTGISGRTASAVARELKKVSVGRQVILITHLPQIAALSDKHFLIEKSATNDSTVSSIRPLSEDEIIKELARMIGGDVITDAVTESAKELRAGSVKSL
;
A
#
# COMPACT_ATOMS: atom_id res chain seq x y z
N MET A 1 7.80 -0.50 11.82
CA MET A 1 7.62 -1.24 13.13
C MET A 1 6.26 -0.97 13.70
N LEU A 2 5.61 -1.95 14.34
CA LEU A 2 4.32 -1.76 15.04
C LEU A 2 4.54 -0.96 16.33
N GLU A 3 4.02 0.25 16.42
CA GLU A 3 4.15 1.09 17.60
C GLU A 3 3.01 0.87 18.60
N ASN A 4 1.79 0.82 18.06
CA ASN A 4 0.60 0.74 18.90
C ASN A 4 -0.43 -0.23 18.31
N LEU A 5 -1.06 -1.00 19.18
CA LEU A 5 -2.21 -1.84 18.85
C LEU A 5 -3.35 -1.52 19.82
N ARG A 6 -4.43 -0.95 19.30
CA ARG A 6 -5.65 -0.67 20.03
C ARG A 6 -6.74 -1.65 19.66
N VAL A 7 -7.37 -2.23 20.68
CA VAL A 7 -8.40 -3.25 20.52
C VAL A 7 -9.59 -2.89 21.41
N GLU A 8 -10.79 -2.84 20.86
CA GLU A 8 -12.02 -2.59 21.59
C GLU A 8 -13.09 -3.63 21.23
N ASN A 9 -13.78 -4.14 22.25
CA ASN A 9 -14.91 -5.07 22.12
C ASN A 9 -14.61 -6.34 21.30
N LEU A 10 -13.44 -6.95 21.51
CA LEU A 10 -13.02 -8.14 20.78
C LEU A 10 -12.72 -9.30 21.74
N ALA A 11 -13.39 -10.41 21.56
CA ALA A 11 -13.27 -11.64 22.38
C ALA A 11 -13.32 -11.36 23.90
N LEU A 12 -12.22 -11.51 24.63
CA LEU A 12 -12.15 -11.21 26.06
C LEU A 12 -11.64 -9.79 26.37
N ILE A 13 -11.29 -9.01 25.35
CA ILE A 13 -10.83 -7.64 25.51
C ILE A 13 -12.01 -6.68 25.42
N GLU A 14 -12.19 -5.87 26.46
CA GLU A 14 -13.15 -4.78 26.43
C GLU A 14 -12.55 -3.55 25.76
N LYS A 15 -11.39 -3.10 26.24
CA LYS A 15 -10.60 -2.03 25.67
C LYS A 15 -9.17 -2.15 26.16
N GLU A 16 -8.22 -2.29 25.24
CA GLU A 16 -6.79 -2.34 25.50
C GLU A 16 -6.02 -1.53 24.46
N GLU A 17 -4.92 -0.99 24.91
CA GLU A 17 -3.97 -0.27 24.08
C GLU A 17 -2.56 -0.72 24.46
N ILE A 18 -1.83 -1.26 23.48
CA ILE A 18 -0.54 -1.89 23.71
C ILE A 18 0.51 -1.12 22.91
N GLU A 19 1.47 -0.53 23.61
CA GLU A 19 2.62 0.12 23.02
C GLU A 19 3.80 -0.84 22.96
N PHE A 20 4.24 -1.16 21.76
CA PHE A 20 5.41 -1.99 21.54
C PHE A 20 6.70 -1.16 21.44
N SER A 21 7.84 -1.82 21.47
CA SER A 21 9.15 -1.20 21.27
C SER A 21 9.96 -1.96 20.25
N GLU A 22 11.04 -1.37 19.80
CA GLU A 22 12.08 -2.07 19.06
C GLU A 22 12.64 -3.23 19.90
N GLY A 23 13.19 -4.25 19.22
CA GLY A 23 13.77 -5.41 19.90
C GLY A 23 12.75 -6.51 20.19
N LEU A 24 13.01 -7.27 21.23
CA LEU A 24 12.23 -8.47 21.59
C LEU A 24 11.11 -8.14 22.57
N ASN A 25 9.88 -8.09 22.09
CA ASN A 25 8.66 -7.93 22.87
C ASN A 25 8.06 -9.29 23.21
N VAL A 26 7.99 -9.61 24.48
CA VAL A 26 7.50 -10.90 24.94
C VAL A 26 6.20 -10.73 25.72
N MET A 27 5.25 -11.60 25.46
CA MET A 27 4.00 -11.68 26.22
C MET A 27 3.95 -13.00 26.96
N THR A 28 3.70 -12.96 28.27
CA THR A 28 3.45 -14.12 29.12
C THR A 28 2.06 -14.03 29.76
N GLY A 29 1.57 -15.11 30.32
CA GLY A 29 0.29 -15.15 31.01
C GLY A 29 -0.34 -16.52 31.01
N GLU A 30 -1.49 -16.67 31.63
CA GLU A 30 -2.24 -17.92 31.69
C GLU A 30 -2.71 -18.40 30.32
N THR A 31 -2.65 -19.72 30.12
CA THR A 31 -2.91 -20.38 28.84
C THR A 31 -4.35 -20.23 28.35
N GLY A 32 -4.49 -20.06 27.05
CA GLY A 32 -5.65 -20.39 26.23
C GLY A 32 -6.31 -19.24 25.48
N ALA A 33 -6.88 -18.21 26.13
CA ALA A 33 -7.72 -17.26 25.38
C ALA A 33 -7.09 -15.89 25.12
N GLY A 34 -6.21 -15.37 25.98
CA GLY A 34 -5.63 -14.02 25.80
C GLY A 34 -4.61 -13.94 24.66
N LYS A 35 -3.86 -15.01 24.45
CA LYS A 35 -2.78 -15.10 23.46
C LYS A 35 -3.32 -15.03 22.02
N SER A 36 -4.28 -15.87 21.70
CA SER A 36 -4.90 -15.92 20.37
C SER A 36 -5.72 -14.67 20.04
N ILE A 37 -6.13 -13.88 21.06
CA ILE A 37 -6.92 -12.67 20.85
C ILE A 37 -6.07 -11.54 20.28
N ILE A 38 -4.83 -11.36 20.77
CA ILE A 38 -3.92 -10.30 20.26
C ILE A 38 -3.55 -10.57 18.82
N LEU A 39 -3.18 -11.83 18.53
CA LEU A 39 -2.86 -12.24 17.15
C LEU A 39 -4.09 -12.13 16.24
N GLY A 40 -5.26 -12.53 16.74
CA GLY A 40 -6.52 -12.36 16.02
C GLY A 40 -6.93 -10.90 15.81
N ALA A 41 -6.66 -10.03 16.77
CA ALA A 41 -6.88 -8.59 16.63
C ALA A 41 -5.97 -8.00 15.55
N LEU A 42 -4.69 -8.38 15.60
CA LEU A 42 -3.74 -7.92 14.58
C LEU A 42 -4.07 -8.46 13.20
N ASP A 43 -4.40 -9.76 13.07
CA ASP A 43 -4.88 -10.34 11.80
C ASP A 43 -6.09 -9.58 11.25
N LEU A 44 -7.03 -9.19 12.11
CA LEU A 44 -8.16 -8.35 11.72
C LEU A 44 -7.74 -6.97 11.23
N ALA A 45 -6.81 -6.31 11.92
CA ALA A 45 -6.28 -5.01 11.50
C ALA A 45 -5.59 -5.08 10.13
N LEU A 46 -4.94 -6.22 9.84
CA LEU A 46 -4.26 -6.52 8.58
C LEU A 46 -5.19 -7.07 7.48
N GLY A 47 -6.50 -7.04 7.66
CA GLY A 47 -7.46 -7.46 6.64
C GLY A 47 -7.84 -8.93 6.65
N GLY A 48 -7.50 -9.67 7.72
CA GLY A 48 -7.85 -11.08 7.90
C GLY A 48 -9.35 -11.35 7.96
N LYS A 49 -9.74 -12.62 7.97
CA LYS A 49 -11.15 -13.05 7.97
C LYS A 49 -11.82 -12.79 9.32
N ILE A 50 -13.07 -12.34 9.29
CA ILE A 50 -13.87 -12.16 10.49
C ILE A 50 -14.54 -13.48 10.82
N ASN A 51 -14.19 -14.06 11.96
CA ASN A 51 -14.85 -15.26 12.46
C ASN A 51 -16.06 -14.90 13.31
N ARG A 52 -17.18 -15.61 13.15
CA ARG A 52 -18.37 -15.44 14.00
C ARG A 52 -17.99 -15.78 15.44
N GLY A 53 -18.27 -14.83 16.36
CA GLY A 53 -17.93 -15.01 17.78
C GLY A 53 -16.68 -14.25 18.25
N MET A 54 -15.95 -13.55 17.36
CA MET A 54 -14.84 -12.68 17.78
C MET A 54 -15.32 -11.38 18.45
N VAL A 55 -16.51 -10.90 18.14
CA VAL A 55 -17.08 -9.71 18.77
C VAL A 55 -17.61 -10.09 20.15
N ARG A 56 -17.16 -9.40 21.20
CA ARG A 56 -17.52 -9.67 22.60
C ARG A 56 -18.99 -9.37 22.88
N ASP A 57 -19.39 -8.15 22.56
CA ASP A 57 -20.74 -7.62 22.75
C ASP A 57 -21.30 -7.23 21.39
N ASN A 58 -22.31 -7.94 20.92
CA ASN A 58 -22.93 -7.71 19.61
C ASN A 58 -23.74 -6.42 19.51
N GLU A 59 -24.02 -5.76 20.65
CA GLU A 59 -24.69 -4.46 20.68
C GLU A 59 -23.72 -3.31 20.43
N LYS A 60 -22.43 -3.54 20.61
CA LYS A 60 -21.35 -2.57 20.42
C LYS A 60 -20.51 -2.89 19.18
N ASP A 61 -19.95 -1.84 18.60
CA ASP A 61 -18.97 -2.01 17.53
C ASP A 61 -17.68 -2.60 18.10
N ALA A 62 -17.07 -3.56 17.39
CA ALA A 62 -15.69 -3.95 17.66
C ALA A 62 -14.75 -3.10 16.79
N PHE A 63 -13.60 -2.73 17.37
CA PHE A 63 -12.61 -1.89 16.71
C PHE A 63 -11.21 -2.41 16.96
N VAL A 64 -10.41 -2.45 15.91
CA VAL A 64 -8.97 -2.71 15.97
C VAL A 64 -8.23 -1.69 15.13
N GLU A 65 -7.09 -1.24 15.68
CA GLU A 65 -6.21 -0.27 15.02
C GLU A 65 -4.75 -0.63 15.30
N ALA A 66 -3.95 -0.65 14.26
CA ALA A 66 -2.52 -0.88 14.33
C ALA A 66 -1.79 0.31 13.70
N VAL A 67 -0.89 0.92 14.46
CA VAL A 67 -0.06 2.05 14.03
C VAL A 67 1.35 1.55 13.80
N PHE A 68 1.87 1.77 12.60
CA PHE A 68 3.22 1.39 12.23
C PHE A 68 4.06 2.64 11.94
N SER A 69 5.25 2.72 12.54
CA SER A 69 6.32 3.61 12.06
C SER A 69 7.09 2.94 10.93
N LEU A 70 7.46 3.73 9.95
CA LEU A 70 8.06 3.29 8.70
C LEU A 70 9.52 3.72 8.61
N ASN A 71 10.36 2.85 8.07
CA ASN A 71 11.67 3.26 7.59
C ASN A 71 11.59 3.66 6.09
N GLY A 72 12.68 4.25 5.56
CA GLY A 72 12.68 4.74 4.18
C GLY A 72 12.39 3.67 3.12
N SER A 73 12.85 2.42 3.32
CA SER A 73 12.58 1.30 2.41
C SER A 73 11.11 0.85 2.45
N GLU A 74 10.50 0.83 3.64
CA GLU A 74 9.09 0.50 3.81
C GLU A 74 8.19 1.59 3.18
N GLU A 75 8.56 2.87 3.30
CA GLU A 75 7.85 3.98 2.65
C GLU A 75 7.89 3.89 1.12
N GLU A 76 9.04 3.57 0.54
CA GLU A 76 9.18 3.41 -0.91
C GLU A 76 8.28 2.27 -1.43
N LYS A 77 8.30 1.11 -0.77
CA LYS A 77 7.45 -0.04 -1.14
C LYS A 77 5.96 0.24 -1.03
N LEU A 78 5.56 1.01 -0.01
CA LEU A 78 4.18 1.45 0.14
C LEU A 78 3.77 2.38 -1.00
N LYS A 79 4.61 3.36 -1.37
CA LYS A 79 4.38 4.27 -2.51
C LYS A 79 4.27 3.50 -3.83
N GLU A 80 5.14 2.53 -4.08
CA GLU A 80 5.04 1.65 -5.26
C GLU A 80 3.73 0.87 -5.32
N SER A 81 3.11 0.64 -4.15
CA SER A 81 1.82 -0.03 -4.01
C SER A 81 0.62 0.92 -3.94
N ASP A 82 0.79 2.21 -4.27
CA ASP A 82 -0.25 3.24 -4.15
C ASP A 82 -0.81 3.37 -2.72
N LEU A 83 0.06 3.25 -1.70
CA LEU A 83 -0.28 3.40 -0.29
C LEU A 83 0.48 4.60 0.28
N GLU A 84 -0.27 5.59 0.76
CA GLU A 84 0.31 6.80 1.33
C GLU A 84 0.61 6.63 2.83
N SER A 85 1.75 7.17 3.27
CA SER A 85 2.11 7.33 4.67
C SER A 85 2.02 8.81 5.08
N PHE A 86 1.82 9.08 6.36
CA PHE A 86 1.82 10.44 6.92
C PHE A 86 2.85 10.52 8.03
N ASP A 87 3.76 11.47 7.93
CA ASP A 87 4.84 11.72 8.91
C ASP A 87 5.63 10.44 9.30
N GLY A 88 5.90 9.57 8.31
CA GLY A 88 6.61 8.31 8.55
C GLY A 88 5.77 7.24 9.27
N GLN A 89 4.46 7.38 9.31
CA GLN A 89 3.55 6.42 9.92
C GLN A 89 2.45 5.99 8.96
N ILE A 90 1.91 4.79 9.19
CA ILE A 90 0.68 4.29 8.55
C ILE A 90 -0.23 3.67 9.60
N ILE A 91 -1.52 3.99 9.53
CA ILE A 91 -2.54 3.52 10.46
C ILE A 91 -3.48 2.58 9.72
N LEU A 92 -3.52 1.32 10.15
CA LEU A 92 -4.42 0.31 9.65
C LEU A 92 -5.51 0.07 10.67
N SER A 93 -6.78 0.23 10.30
CA SER A 93 -7.87 0.02 11.24
C SER A 93 -9.05 -0.70 10.63
N ARG A 94 -9.78 -1.41 11.50
CA ARG A 94 -10.98 -2.13 11.12
C ARG A 94 -12.06 -2.00 12.19
N ARG A 95 -13.24 -1.59 11.77
CA ARG A 95 -14.45 -1.51 12.60
C ARG A 95 -15.46 -2.54 12.15
N ILE A 96 -16.00 -3.29 13.09
CA ILE A 96 -16.99 -4.35 12.84
C ILE A 96 -18.28 -3.96 13.55
N LYS A 97 -19.38 -3.90 12.78
CA LYS A 97 -20.73 -3.60 13.28
C LYS A 97 -21.70 -4.67 12.79
N GLY A 98 -22.11 -5.56 13.68
CA GLY A 98 -22.91 -6.72 13.34
C GLY A 98 -22.23 -7.60 12.28
N THR A 99 -22.78 -7.71 11.09
CA THR A 99 -22.22 -8.47 9.95
C THR A 99 -21.37 -7.64 9.00
N LYS A 100 -21.32 -6.33 9.17
CA LYS A 100 -20.59 -5.40 8.28
C LYS A 100 -19.25 -5.05 8.90
N SER A 101 -18.22 -4.94 8.06
CA SER A 101 -16.94 -4.40 8.49
C SER A 101 -16.48 -3.28 7.55
N VAL A 102 -15.87 -2.26 8.14
CA VAL A 102 -15.25 -1.15 7.43
C VAL A 102 -13.76 -1.19 7.72
N ALA A 103 -12.96 -1.30 6.68
CA ALA A 103 -11.51 -1.25 6.73
C ALA A 103 -11.04 0.16 6.35
N ARG A 104 -10.00 0.66 7.02
CA ARG A 104 -9.43 1.98 6.76
C ARG A 104 -7.91 1.96 6.80
N ILE A 105 -7.31 2.76 5.91
CA ILE A 105 -5.88 3.12 5.95
C ILE A 105 -5.82 4.63 6.14
N ASN A 106 -5.12 5.10 7.16
CA ASN A 106 -4.98 6.52 7.51
C ASN A 106 -6.34 7.26 7.61
N GLY A 107 -7.37 6.54 8.09
CA GLY A 107 -8.74 7.08 8.20
C GLY A 107 -9.59 6.95 6.95
N GLU A 108 -9.02 6.69 5.79
CA GLU A 108 -9.75 6.49 4.54
C GLU A 108 -10.29 5.07 4.41
N THR A 109 -11.53 4.96 3.91
CA THR A 109 -12.19 3.66 3.75
C THR A 109 -11.65 2.94 2.52
N VAL A 110 -11.14 1.72 2.72
CA VAL A 110 -10.56 0.89 1.67
C VAL A 110 -11.16 -0.52 1.68
N PRO A 111 -11.03 -1.28 0.59
CA PRO A 111 -11.31 -2.72 0.59
C PRO A 111 -10.37 -3.47 1.55
N ALA A 112 -10.84 -4.55 2.21
CA ALA A 112 -10.01 -5.36 3.11
C ALA A 112 -8.76 -5.95 2.43
N ALA A 113 -8.79 -6.17 1.11
CA ALA A 113 -7.64 -6.59 0.33
C ALA A 113 -6.49 -5.56 0.36
N ARG A 114 -6.80 -4.25 0.44
CA ARG A 114 -5.78 -3.19 0.57
C ARG A 114 -5.12 -3.21 1.95
N LEU A 115 -5.88 -3.50 3.03
CA LEU A 115 -5.27 -3.73 4.35
C LEU A 115 -4.29 -4.91 4.31
N ARG A 116 -4.68 -6.01 3.64
CA ARG A 116 -3.81 -7.18 3.51
C ARG A 116 -2.54 -6.84 2.73
N GLN A 117 -2.65 -6.12 1.63
CA GLN A 117 -1.51 -5.67 0.84
C GLN A 117 -0.55 -4.81 1.67
N ALA A 118 -1.08 -3.84 2.46
CA ALA A 118 -0.27 -3.05 3.37
C ALA A 118 0.39 -3.92 4.47
N GLY A 119 -0.37 -4.84 5.06
CA GLY A 119 0.12 -5.74 6.10
C GLY A 119 1.27 -6.63 5.63
N GLU A 120 1.20 -7.17 4.41
CA GLU A 120 2.25 -8.02 3.82
C GLU A 120 3.59 -7.29 3.60
N LEU A 121 3.58 -5.94 3.56
CA LEU A 121 4.79 -5.11 3.45
C LEU A 121 5.38 -4.72 4.81
N LEU A 122 4.58 -4.75 5.89
CA LEU A 122 4.93 -4.20 7.19
C LEU A 122 5.27 -5.26 8.24
N ILE A 123 4.63 -6.45 8.14
CA ILE A 123 4.69 -7.44 9.20
C ILE A 123 4.59 -8.87 8.68
N ASP A 124 5.40 -9.74 9.25
CA ASP A 124 5.33 -11.19 9.05
C ASP A 124 4.79 -11.88 10.31
N ILE A 125 3.78 -12.73 10.15
CA ILE A 125 3.19 -13.52 11.24
C ILE A 125 3.45 -15.00 11.01
N TYR A 126 4.14 -15.65 11.96
CA TYR A 126 4.52 -17.08 11.92
C TYR A 126 3.75 -17.86 12.99
N GLY A 127 2.89 -18.79 12.57
CA GLY A 127 2.03 -19.59 13.43
C GLY A 127 0.92 -20.28 12.66
N GLN A 128 -0.23 -20.51 13.29
CA GLN A 128 -1.40 -21.12 12.65
C GLN A 128 -2.16 -20.18 11.70
N SER A 129 -1.80 -18.91 11.61
CA SER A 129 -2.46 -17.89 10.77
C SER A 129 -1.92 -17.88 9.33
N GLU A 130 -2.77 -17.55 8.35
CA GLU A 130 -2.50 -17.61 6.90
C GLU A 130 -1.44 -16.60 6.37
N HIS A 131 -0.86 -15.73 7.21
CA HIS A 131 0.11 -14.71 6.77
C HIS A 131 1.57 -15.20 6.82
N GLN A 132 1.88 -16.25 6.05
CA GLN A 132 3.24 -16.79 5.97
C GLN A 132 3.89 -16.42 4.64
N SER A 133 4.61 -15.31 4.61
CA SER A 133 5.29 -14.84 3.39
C SER A 133 6.28 -15.87 2.83
N LEU A 134 6.98 -16.60 3.71
CA LEU A 134 7.97 -17.62 3.33
C LEU A 134 7.36 -18.96 2.89
N SER A 135 6.07 -19.21 3.12
CA SER A 135 5.38 -20.41 2.61
C SER A 135 4.94 -20.25 1.16
N ASP A 136 4.89 -19.02 0.63
CA ASP A 136 4.53 -18.75 -0.76
C ASP A 136 5.75 -18.99 -1.68
N PRO A 137 5.70 -19.99 -2.58
CA PRO A 137 6.77 -20.27 -3.53
C PRO A 137 7.15 -19.08 -4.41
N LYS A 138 6.24 -18.13 -4.62
CA LYS A 138 6.51 -16.92 -5.42
C LYS A 138 7.54 -15.99 -4.75
N LYS A 139 7.67 -16.05 -3.44
CA LYS A 139 8.62 -15.23 -2.66
C LYS A 139 10.00 -15.87 -2.52
N HIS A 140 10.15 -17.16 -2.85
CA HIS A 140 11.42 -17.87 -2.65
C HIS A 140 12.53 -17.36 -3.58
N LEU A 141 12.24 -17.10 -4.86
CA LEU A 141 13.22 -16.53 -5.79
C LEU A 141 13.63 -15.11 -5.41
N PRO A 142 12.74 -14.15 -5.11
CA PRO A 142 13.11 -12.84 -4.60
C PRO A 142 13.99 -12.87 -3.35
N LEU A 143 13.75 -13.81 -2.44
CA LEU A 143 14.55 -13.96 -1.23
C LEU A 143 15.97 -14.49 -1.53
N LEU A 144 16.08 -15.48 -2.44
CA LEU A 144 17.37 -15.94 -2.92
C LEU A 144 18.11 -14.80 -3.66
N ASP A 145 17.42 -14.06 -4.50
CA ASP A 145 17.98 -12.93 -5.25
C ASP A 145 18.50 -11.84 -4.29
N SER A 146 17.76 -11.52 -3.22
CA SER A 146 18.22 -10.62 -2.17
C SER A 146 19.44 -11.13 -1.42
N PHE A 147 19.55 -12.45 -1.21
CA PHE A 147 20.72 -13.07 -0.56
C PHE A 147 21.99 -12.94 -1.41
N VAL A 148 21.87 -13.03 -2.74
CA VAL A 148 22.98 -12.88 -3.69
C VAL A 148 23.01 -11.53 -4.40
N LYS A 149 22.33 -10.51 -3.87
CA LYS A 149 22.06 -9.22 -4.49
C LYS A 149 23.29 -8.58 -5.13
N LYS A 150 24.41 -8.53 -4.40
CA LYS A 150 25.65 -7.88 -4.86
C LYS A 150 26.20 -8.44 -6.18
N GLU A 151 26.03 -9.74 -6.39
CA GLU A 151 26.53 -10.44 -7.56
C GLU A 151 25.48 -10.50 -8.68
N LEU A 152 24.21 -10.51 -8.32
CA LEU A 152 23.10 -10.70 -9.24
C LEU A 152 22.60 -9.39 -9.85
N ASP A 153 22.51 -8.29 -9.09
CA ASP A 153 21.97 -7.00 -9.57
C ASP A 153 22.62 -6.53 -10.88
N PRO A 154 23.95 -6.57 -11.04
CA PRO A 154 24.58 -6.14 -12.30
C PRO A 154 24.17 -6.98 -13.53
N VAL A 155 23.75 -8.22 -13.31
CA VAL A 155 23.26 -9.11 -14.38
C VAL A 155 21.79 -8.79 -14.66
N LEU A 156 20.96 -8.59 -13.62
CA LEU A 156 19.54 -8.23 -13.78
C LEU A 156 19.35 -6.86 -14.45
N GLU A 157 20.21 -5.89 -14.12
CA GLU A 157 20.19 -4.57 -14.78
C GLU A 157 20.40 -4.66 -16.30
N LYS A 158 21.20 -5.63 -16.76
CA LYS A 158 21.42 -5.90 -18.19
C LYS A 158 20.31 -6.76 -18.77
N LEU A 159 19.74 -7.67 -17.98
CA LEU A 159 18.75 -8.63 -18.43
C LEU A 159 17.38 -7.97 -18.65
N SER A 160 16.92 -7.10 -17.74
CA SER A 160 15.61 -6.45 -17.83
C SER A 160 15.38 -5.70 -19.15
N PRO A 161 16.31 -4.85 -19.65
CA PRO A 161 16.15 -4.20 -20.95
C PRO A 161 16.09 -5.19 -22.12
N VAL A 162 16.91 -6.26 -22.09
CA VAL A 162 16.94 -7.28 -23.13
C VAL A 162 15.65 -8.09 -23.15
N TYR A 163 15.09 -8.39 -21.97
CA TYR A 163 13.79 -9.04 -21.86
C TYR A 163 12.66 -8.15 -22.41
N LYS A 164 12.67 -6.86 -22.06
CA LYS A 164 11.68 -5.90 -22.59
C LYS A 164 11.75 -5.81 -24.10
N GLU A 165 12.98 -5.74 -24.67
CA GLU A 165 13.20 -5.80 -26.12
C GLU A 165 12.64 -7.09 -26.72
N TYR A 166 13.00 -8.25 -26.15
CA TYR A 166 12.53 -9.56 -26.62
C TYR A 166 11.00 -9.68 -26.53
N SER A 167 10.41 -9.29 -25.40
CA SER A 167 8.97 -9.36 -25.16
C SER A 167 8.20 -8.43 -26.12
N SER A 168 8.73 -7.22 -26.35
CA SER A 168 8.17 -6.28 -27.33
C SER A 168 8.22 -6.85 -28.74
N LEU A 169 9.36 -7.43 -29.16
CA LEU A 169 9.51 -8.05 -30.47
C LEU A 169 8.60 -9.28 -30.65
N GLN A 170 8.40 -10.07 -29.61
CA GLN A 170 7.47 -11.20 -29.60
C GLN A 170 6.01 -10.75 -29.75
N LYS A 171 5.64 -9.68 -29.03
CA LYS A 171 4.32 -9.08 -29.15
C LYS A 171 4.11 -8.54 -30.56
N GLU A 172 5.11 -7.85 -31.08
CA GLU A 172 5.14 -7.28 -32.41
C GLU A 172 5.00 -8.36 -33.51
N LEU A 173 5.68 -9.51 -33.35
CA LEU A 173 5.55 -10.65 -34.26
C LEU A 173 4.11 -11.21 -34.25
N LYS A 174 3.52 -11.35 -33.06
CA LYS A 174 2.17 -11.85 -32.91
C LYS A 174 1.11 -10.92 -33.51
N GLU A 175 1.33 -9.60 -33.40
CA GLU A 175 0.46 -8.58 -33.99
C GLU A 175 0.61 -8.50 -35.52
N ALA A 176 1.80 -8.76 -36.05
CA ALA A 176 2.08 -8.74 -37.46
C ALA A 176 1.59 -10.01 -38.20
N ASP A 177 1.31 -11.10 -37.52
CA ASP A 177 0.84 -12.37 -38.11
C ASP A 177 -0.70 -12.38 -38.25
N VAL A 178 -1.24 -11.38 -38.99
CA VAL A 178 -2.68 -11.16 -39.17
C VAL A 178 -3.10 -11.45 -40.60
N ASP A 179 -4.33 -11.96 -40.77
CA ASP A 179 -4.93 -12.29 -42.08
C ASP A 179 -5.10 -11.04 -42.97
N GLU A 180 -4.99 -11.20 -44.29
CA GLU A 180 -4.98 -10.11 -45.27
C GLU A 180 -6.24 -9.21 -45.25
N SER A 181 -7.38 -9.77 -44.87
CA SER A 181 -8.65 -9.01 -44.70
C SER A 181 -8.67 -8.11 -43.47
N GLU A 182 -8.08 -8.56 -42.36
CA GLU A 182 -7.88 -7.75 -41.15
C GLU A 182 -6.84 -6.66 -41.37
N ARG A 183 -5.74 -7.00 -42.09
CA ARG A 183 -4.69 -6.07 -42.44
C ARG A 183 -5.19 -4.83 -43.20
N LYS A 184 -6.10 -5.00 -44.16
CA LYS A 184 -6.69 -3.86 -44.91
C LYS A 184 -7.53 -2.95 -44.02
N ARG A 185 -8.26 -3.52 -43.07
CA ARG A 185 -9.03 -2.74 -42.07
C ARG A 185 -8.11 -1.99 -41.13
N ASP A 186 -7.05 -2.66 -40.66
CA ASP A 186 -6.08 -2.08 -39.74
C ASP A 186 -5.30 -0.94 -40.41
N ILE A 187 -4.89 -1.10 -41.69
CA ILE A 187 -4.27 -0.02 -42.43
C ILE A 187 -5.20 1.20 -42.49
N SER A 188 -6.48 1.00 -42.84
CA SER A 188 -7.44 2.12 -42.93
C SER A 188 -7.65 2.81 -41.59
N TYR A 189 -7.77 2.04 -40.51
CA TYR A 189 -7.94 2.56 -39.15
C TYR A 189 -6.70 3.33 -38.67
N LEU A 190 -5.52 2.72 -38.79
CA LEU A 190 -4.27 3.32 -38.33
C LEU A 190 -3.92 4.59 -39.13
N THR A 191 -4.24 4.61 -40.43
CA THR A 191 -4.10 5.83 -41.24
C THR A 191 -4.97 6.95 -40.67
N HIS A 192 -6.22 6.64 -40.35
CA HIS A 192 -7.13 7.63 -39.76
C HIS A 192 -6.61 8.13 -38.38
N VAL A 193 -6.13 7.23 -37.50
CA VAL A 193 -5.54 7.60 -36.19
C VAL A 193 -4.35 8.53 -36.35
N SER A 194 -3.42 8.17 -37.29
CA SER A 194 -2.22 8.97 -37.54
C SER A 194 -2.58 10.36 -38.07
N GLU A 195 -3.47 10.42 -39.08
CA GLU A 195 -3.92 11.67 -39.69
C GLU A 195 -4.66 12.57 -38.68
N GLU A 196 -5.59 12.01 -37.88
CA GLU A 196 -6.37 12.75 -36.89
C GLU A 196 -5.46 13.40 -35.82
N ILE A 197 -4.45 12.67 -35.32
CA ILE A 197 -3.51 13.21 -34.33
C ILE A 197 -2.54 14.22 -34.97
N GLU A 198 -2.09 13.96 -36.20
CA GLU A 198 -1.19 14.87 -36.92
C GLU A 198 -1.86 16.19 -37.25
N GLU A 199 -3.11 16.17 -37.72
CA GLU A 199 -3.90 17.39 -37.98
C GLU A 199 -4.11 18.22 -36.71
N ALA A 200 -4.24 17.56 -35.56
CA ALA A 200 -4.41 18.24 -34.29
C ALA A 200 -3.14 18.98 -33.83
N ALA A 201 -1.96 18.57 -34.30
CA ALA A 201 -0.66 19.21 -34.01
C ALA A 201 -0.46 19.56 -32.53
N LEU A 202 -0.65 18.58 -31.64
CA LEU A 202 -0.59 18.75 -30.19
C LEU A 202 0.83 19.10 -29.72
N LYS A 203 0.93 20.04 -28.78
CA LYS A 203 2.21 20.42 -28.15
C LYS A 203 2.25 19.92 -26.70
N PRO A 204 3.41 19.40 -26.24
CA PRO A 204 3.57 19.02 -24.84
C PRO A 204 3.22 20.18 -23.89
N GLY A 205 2.36 19.93 -22.89
CA GLY A 205 1.92 20.93 -21.91
C GLY A 205 0.86 21.91 -22.41
N GLU A 206 0.40 21.79 -23.68
CA GLU A 206 -0.63 22.67 -24.24
C GLU A 206 -1.96 22.59 -23.48
N ASP A 207 -2.32 21.41 -23.03
CA ASP A 207 -3.55 21.18 -22.25
C ASP A 207 -3.51 21.90 -20.89
N GLU A 208 -2.39 21.85 -20.18
CA GLU A 208 -2.25 22.54 -18.89
C GLU A 208 -2.32 24.06 -19.07
N GLU A 209 -1.63 24.59 -20.09
CA GLU A 209 -1.67 26.02 -20.40
C GLU A 209 -3.08 26.49 -20.78
N LEU A 210 -3.75 25.72 -21.63
CA LEU A 210 -5.12 26.03 -22.06
C LEU A 210 -6.15 25.85 -20.94
N GLU A 211 -6.01 24.84 -20.06
CA GLU A 211 -6.89 24.65 -18.90
C GLU A 211 -6.75 25.82 -17.91
N GLU A 212 -5.54 26.32 -17.69
CA GLU A 212 -5.32 27.47 -16.83
C GLU A 212 -5.96 28.72 -17.46
N LYS A 213 -5.77 28.89 -18.78
CA LYS A 213 -6.36 29.98 -19.55
C LYS A 213 -7.88 29.91 -19.55
N TYR A 214 -8.45 28.73 -19.80
CA TYR A 214 -9.89 28.47 -19.76
C TYR A 214 -10.50 28.78 -18.40
N ARG A 215 -9.88 28.32 -17.29
CA ARG A 215 -10.37 28.64 -15.93
C ARG A 215 -10.40 30.14 -15.66
N ARG A 216 -9.38 30.88 -16.09
CA ARG A 216 -9.34 32.35 -15.96
C ARG A 216 -10.43 33.00 -16.78
N MET A 217 -10.58 32.61 -18.04
CA MET A 217 -11.57 33.17 -18.96
C MET A 217 -13.01 32.79 -18.59
N SER A 218 -13.25 31.54 -18.16
CA SER A 218 -14.57 31.09 -17.68
C SER A 218 -15.01 31.83 -16.41
N GLY A 219 -14.05 32.18 -15.55
CA GLY A 219 -14.32 33.08 -14.43
C GLY A 219 -14.73 34.48 -14.89
N ALA A 220 -14.00 35.04 -15.85
CA ALA A 220 -14.28 36.35 -16.43
C ALA A 220 -15.62 36.35 -17.22
N GLU A 221 -15.89 35.31 -18.00
CA GLU A 221 -17.18 35.12 -18.72
C GLU A 221 -18.37 35.11 -17.76
N LYS A 222 -18.26 34.34 -16.66
CA LYS A 222 -19.33 34.27 -15.67
C LYS A 222 -19.60 35.63 -15.01
N VAL A 223 -18.50 36.36 -14.69
CA VAL A 223 -18.62 37.72 -14.15
C VAL A 223 -19.24 38.66 -15.17
N ALA A 224 -18.70 38.68 -16.39
CA ALA A 224 -19.22 39.50 -17.47
C ALA A 224 -20.69 39.24 -17.76
N ARG A 225 -21.10 37.99 -17.82
CA ARG A 225 -22.48 37.56 -18.03
C ARG A 225 -23.41 38.04 -16.89
N SER A 226 -22.99 37.86 -15.63
CA SER A 226 -23.77 38.27 -14.48
C SER A 226 -23.90 39.80 -14.42
N LEU A 227 -22.83 40.54 -14.71
CA LEU A 227 -22.89 42.00 -14.75
C LEU A 227 -23.74 42.49 -15.92
N SER A 228 -23.64 41.89 -17.10
CA SER A 228 -24.49 42.21 -18.26
C SER A 228 -25.96 41.90 -17.99
N GLU A 229 -26.27 40.83 -17.22
CA GLU A 229 -27.65 40.53 -16.80
C GLU A 229 -28.20 41.63 -15.87
N VAL A 230 -27.39 42.10 -14.92
CA VAL A 230 -27.75 43.21 -14.03
C VAL A 230 -27.94 44.49 -14.82
N ASP A 231 -27.02 44.80 -15.75
CA ASP A 231 -27.12 45.94 -16.64
C ASP A 231 -28.38 45.89 -17.50
N GLY A 232 -28.71 44.73 -18.07
CA GLY A 232 -29.91 44.50 -18.83
C GLY A 232 -31.23 44.65 -18.02
N LEU A 233 -31.19 44.40 -16.71
CA LEU A 233 -32.32 44.65 -15.80
C LEU A 233 -32.48 46.15 -15.50
N LEU A 234 -31.41 46.91 -15.50
CA LEU A 234 -31.43 48.37 -15.25
C LEU A 234 -31.84 49.16 -16.49
N TYR A 235 -31.28 48.84 -17.66
CA TYR A 235 -31.46 49.56 -18.93
C TYR A 235 -32.25 48.80 -20.02
N GLY A 236 -32.64 47.50 -19.78
CA GLY A 236 -33.30 46.66 -20.77
C GLY A 236 -34.80 46.90 -20.90
N GLN A 237 -35.53 45.87 -21.36
CA GLN A 237 -36.99 45.97 -21.58
C GLN A 237 -37.79 46.34 -20.31
N ALA A 238 -37.27 46.06 -19.12
CA ALA A 238 -37.90 46.44 -17.85
C ALA A 238 -37.42 47.82 -17.33
N ASP A 239 -36.45 48.47 -17.97
CA ASP A 239 -35.88 49.78 -17.69
C ASP A 239 -36.28 50.40 -16.33
N VAL A 240 -35.65 49.87 -15.29
CA VAL A 240 -36.01 50.22 -13.89
C VAL A 240 -35.85 51.71 -13.64
N LEU A 241 -34.82 52.34 -14.20
CA LEU A 241 -34.57 53.76 -14.06
C LEU A 241 -35.67 54.58 -14.76
N SER A 242 -36.12 54.17 -15.94
CA SER A 242 -37.25 54.79 -16.63
C SER A 242 -38.56 54.61 -15.85
N LEU A 243 -38.80 53.46 -15.26
CA LEU A 243 -39.99 53.20 -14.42
C LEU A 243 -39.98 54.06 -13.14
N ILE A 244 -38.83 54.22 -12.52
CA ILE A 244 -38.66 55.12 -11.36
C ILE A 244 -38.85 56.58 -11.81
N GLY A 245 -38.29 56.98 -12.95
CA GLY A 245 -38.48 58.29 -13.52
C GLY A 245 -39.94 58.61 -13.89
N GLN A 246 -40.73 57.60 -14.34
CA GLN A 246 -42.16 57.76 -14.51
C GLN A 246 -42.88 57.96 -13.16
N SER A 247 -42.46 57.20 -12.14
CA SER A 247 -43.02 57.32 -10.80
C SER A 247 -42.69 58.67 -10.15
N GLN A 248 -41.46 59.20 -10.38
CA GLN A 248 -41.09 60.54 -9.96
C GLN A 248 -41.96 61.64 -10.60
N ARG A 249 -42.23 61.50 -11.90
CA ARG A 249 -43.12 62.44 -12.60
C ARG A 249 -44.54 62.41 -12.02
N ALA A 250 -45.09 61.24 -11.78
CA ALA A 250 -46.43 61.07 -11.19
C ALA A 250 -46.50 61.68 -9.77
N LEU A 251 -45.45 61.47 -8.95
CA LEU A 251 -45.40 62.08 -7.62
C LEU A 251 -45.19 63.59 -7.66
N SER A 252 -44.46 64.10 -8.64
CA SER A 252 -44.19 65.53 -8.77
C SER A 252 -45.46 66.36 -9.06
N GLU A 253 -46.46 65.75 -9.77
CA GLU A 253 -47.74 66.39 -10.05
C GLU A 253 -48.57 66.63 -8.78
N ILE A 254 -48.35 65.91 -7.70
CA ILE A 254 -49.11 65.99 -6.45
C ILE A 254 -48.23 66.45 -5.25
N ASN A 255 -47.04 66.89 -5.49
CA ASN A 255 -46.04 67.25 -4.47
C ASN A 255 -46.44 68.38 -3.54
N ASP A 256 -47.39 69.27 -3.99
CA ASP A 256 -47.90 70.41 -3.24
C ASP A 256 -49.06 70.08 -2.31
N TYR A 257 -49.54 68.83 -2.33
CA TYR A 257 -50.76 68.45 -1.58
C TYR A 257 -50.47 68.15 -0.09
N ASP A 258 -49.33 67.57 0.26
CA ASP A 258 -49.00 67.15 1.64
C ASP A 258 -47.49 66.95 1.79
N ASP A 259 -46.94 67.29 2.99
CA ASP A 259 -45.55 67.11 3.34
C ASP A 259 -45.12 65.62 3.31
N SER A 260 -46.02 64.69 3.57
CA SER A 260 -45.74 63.25 3.43
C SER A 260 -45.49 62.85 1.97
N ILE A 261 -46.21 63.44 1.01
CA ILE A 261 -45.99 63.17 -0.43
C ILE A 261 -44.67 63.77 -0.88
N ARG A 262 -44.29 64.95 -0.34
CA ARG A 262 -42.99 65.57 -0.62
C ARG A 262 -41.84 64.71 -0.11
N ASN A 263 -41.97 64.13 1.09
CA ASN A 263 -40.98 63.20 1.63
C ASN A 263 -40.86 61.89 0.80
N LEU A 264 -41.99 61.35 0.32
CA LEU A 264 -41.97 60.19 -0.57
C LEU A 264 -41.31 60.50 -1.91
N SER A 265 -41.57 61.69 -2.48
CA SER A 265 -40.91 62.16 -3.70
C SER A 265 -39.41 62.32 -3.53
N GLN A 266 -38.96 62.89 -2.39
CA GLN A 266 -37.55 63.00 -2.07
C GLN A 266 -36.90 61.63 -1.93
N THR A 267 -37.52 60.70 -1.19
CA THR A 267 -36.98 59.33 -1.01
C THR A 267 -36.86 58.63 -2.36
N LEU A 268 -37.78 58.83 -3.28
CA LEU A 268 -37.73 58.22 -4.61
C LEU A 268 -36.64 58.87 -5.49
N ASN A 269 -36.39 60.17 -5.34
CA ASN A 269 -35.31 60.84 -6.00
C ASN A 269 -33.96 60.35 -5.48
N ASP A 270 -33.79 60.23 -4.15
CA ASP A 270 -32.58 59.67 -3.55
C ASP A 270 -32.32 58.21 -4.03
N ALA A 271 -33.37 57.42 -4.14
CA ALA A 271 -33.29 56.05 -4.68
C ALA A 271 -32.88 56.02 -6.17
N TYR A 272 -33.40 56.98 -6.96
CA TYR A 272 -33.01 57.15 -8.36
C TYR A 272 -31.53 57.48 -8.49
N ASP A 273 -31.07 58.49 -7.75
CA ASP A 273 -29.71 58.93 -7.78
C ASP A 273 -28.71 57.83 -7.38
N ILE A 274 -29.09 57.00 -6.36
CA ILE A 274 -28.29 55.83 -5.95
C ILE A 274 -28.26 54.80 -7.07
N LEU A 275 -29.39 54.47 -7.69
CA LEU A 275 -29.45 53.49 -8.77
C LEU A 275 -28.76 53.99 -10.05
N ASP A 276 -28.87 55.26 -10.37
CA ASP A 276 -28.20 55.89 -11.50
C ASP A 276 -26.68 55.83 -11.31
N GLY A 277 -26.21 56.24 -10.10
CA GLY A 277 -24.78 56.11 -9.74
C GLY A 277 -24.29 54.67 -9.80
N PHE A 278 -25.03 53.71 -9.21
CA PHE A 278 -24.69 52.29 -9.30
C PHE A 278 -24.60 51.80 -10.75
N SER A 279 -25.52 52.26 -11.59
CA SER A 279 -25.58 51.89 -13.00
C SER A 279 -24.38 52.40 -13.80
N HIS A 280 -23.90 53.61 -13.50
CA HIS A 280 -22.64 54.13 -14.07
C HIS A 280 -21.42 53.31 -13.64
N ASP A 281 -21.29 53.05 -12.33
CA ASP A 281 -20.24 52.22 -11.80
C ASP A 281 -20.25 50.78 -12.37
N LEU A 282 -21.46 50.24 -12.58
CA LEU A 282 -21.65 48.93 -13.21
C LEU A 282 -21.18 48.95 -14.67
N HIS A 283 -21.57 49.99 -15.42
CA HIS A 283 -21.21 50.14 -16.83
C HIS A 283 -19.68 50.29 -16.99
N ASP A 284 -19.05 51.12 -16.19
CA ASP A 284 -17.61 51.26 -16.15
C ASP A 284 -16.91 49.93 -15.81
N THR A 285 -17.49 49.17 -14.85
CA THR A 285 -16.97 47.84 -14.48
C THR A 285 -17.13 46.83 -15.60
N VAL A 286 -18.22 46.86 -16.35
CA VAL A 286 -18.45 45.98 -17.52
C VAL A 286 -17.51 46.34 -18.66
N ASP A 287 -17.29 47.63 -18.92
CA ASP A 287 -16.37 48.08 -19.97
C ASP A 287 -14.92 47.78 -19.66
N ASP A 288 -14.53 47.79 -18.39
CA ASP A 288 -13.17 47.42 -17.93
C ASP A 288 -12.91 45.92 -17.98
N LEU A 289 -13.95 45.08 -18.13
CA LEU A 289 -13.80 43.62 -18.22
C LEU A 289 -13.22 43.23 -19.59
N THR A 290 -11.94 42.90 -19.59
CA THR A 290 -11.24 42.37 -20.76
C THR A 290 -11.62 40.89 -21.01
N PHE A 291 -12.86 40.62 -21.38
CA PHE A 291 -13.29 39.30 -21.83
C PHE A 291 -13.48 39.29 -23.34
N ASP A 292 -12.70 38.46 -24.02
CA ASP A 292 -12.86 38.23 -25.46
C ASP A 292 -13.61 36.93 -25.70
N PRO A 293 -14.89 37.00 -26.15
CA PRO A 293 -15.70 35.81 -26.43
C PRO A 293 -15.12 34.95 -27.54
N GLN A 294 -14.42 35.56 -28.52
CA GLN A 294 -13.85 34.81 -29.63
C GLN A 294 -12.66 33.99 -29.17
N GLU A 295 -11.78 34.60 -28.38
CA GLU A 295 -10.64 33.92 -27.76
C GLU A 295 -11.09 32.79 -26.82
N PHE A 296 -12.14 33.00 -26.03
CA PHE A 296 -12.72 31.97 -25.16
C PHE A 296 -13.28 30.78 -25.96
N ASP A 297 -13.98 31.04 -27.03
CA ASP A 297 -14.50 30.03 -27.95
C ASP A 297 -13.36 29.23 -28.63
N GLU A 298 -12.26 29.90 -28.99
CA GLU A 298 -11.08 29.25 -29.55
C GLU A 298 -10.40 28.32 -28.55
N VAL A 299 -10.19 28.81 -27.31
CA VAL A 299 -9.59 28.05 -26.21
C VAL A 299 -10.48 26.85 -25.88
N SER A 300 -11.81 27.05 -25.77
CA SER A 300 -12.77 25.99 -25.50
C SER A 300 -12.75 24.90 -26.57
N ARG A 301 -12.84 25.28 -27.84
CA ARG A 301 -12.80 24.34 -28.96
C ARG A 301 -11.46 23.59 -29.02
N ARG A 302 -10.36 24.28 -28.72
CA ARG A 302 -9.04 23.62 -28.73
C ARG A 302 -8.91 22.62 -27.57
N LEU A 303 -9.40 22.99 -26.35
CA LEU A 303 -9.46 22.07 -25.20
C LEU A 303 -10.36 20.87 -25.47
N ASP A 304 -11.53 21.11 -26.06
CA ASP A 304 -12.46 20.02 -26.41
C ASP A 304 -11.81 19.04 -27.39
N LEU A 305 -11.09 19.57 -28.39
CA LEU A 305 -10.31 18.74 -29.31
C LEU A 305 -9.24 17.91 -28.60
N ILE A 306 -8.45 18.55 -27.72
CA ILE A 306 -7.41 17.88 -26.95
C ILE A 306 -8.03 16.78 -26.05
N ASN A 307 -9.12 17.11 -25.34
CA ASN A 307 -9.79 16.17 -24.45
C ASN A 307 -10.45 15.02 -25.21
N ASP A 308 -11.01 15.29 -26.38
CA ASP A 308 -11.54 14.25 -27.26
C ASP A 308 -10.44 13.28 -27.71
N LEU A 309 -9.28 13.80 -28.12
CA LEU A 309 -8.13 13.00 -28.47
C LEU A 309 -7.54 12.24 -27.28
N LYS A 310 -7.46 12.90 -26.10
CA LYS A 310 -7.04 12.24 -24.85
C LYS A 310 -8.01 11.13 -24.47
N SER A 311 -9.30 11.33 -24.63
CA SER A 311 -10.33 10.29 -24.38
C SER A 311 -10.23 9.09 -25.32
N LYS A 312 -9.80 9.31 -26.57
CA LYS A 312 -9.70 8.27 -27.60
C LYS A 312 -8.37 7.51 -27.52
N TYR A 313 -7.26 8.22 -27.28
CA TYR A 313 -5.91 7.69 -27.56
C TYR A 313 -4.98 7.65 -26.35
N GLY A 314 -5.30 8.32 -25.22
CA GLY A 314 -4.45 8.31 -24.04
C GLY A 314 -4.90 9.31 -23.00
N ARG A 315 -4.25 9.36 -21.84
CA ARG A 315 -4.63 10.27 -20.75
C ARG A 315 -3.92 11.60 -20.81
N THR A 316 -2.77 11.65 -21.46
CA THR A 316 -1.92 12.83 -21.60
C THR A 316 -1.66 13.11 -23.08
N ILE A 317 -1.17 14.32 -23.40
CA ILE A 317 -0.74 14.67 -24.77
C ILE A 317 0.42 13.76 -25.21
N GLU A 318 1.30 13.40 -24.28
CA GLU A 318 2.39 12.47 -24.50
C GLU A 318 1.87 11.09 -24.92
N ASP A 319 0.85 10.58 -24.21
CA ASP A 319 0.20 9.30 -24.56
C ASP A 319 -0.42 9.35 -25.97
N VAL A 320 -1.09 10.46 -26.31
CA VAL A 320 -1.68 10.66 -27.65
C VAL A 320 -0.60 10.69 -28.73
N ASN A 321 0.50 11.41 -28.50
CA ASN A 321 1.62 11.44 -29.44
C ASN A 321 2.30 10.07 -29.56
N GLN A 322 2.42 9.34 -28.46
CA GLN A 322 2.91 7.97 -28.48
C GLN A 322 1.99 7.04 -29.27
N ALA A 323 0.67 7.21 -29.15
CA ALA A 323 -0.31 6.45 -29.95
C ALA A 323 -0.13 6.69 -31.45
N LYS A 324 0.16 7.94 -31.87
CA LYS A 324 0.51 8.25 -33.27
C LYS A 324 1.78 7.51 -33.70
N GLU A 325 2.86 7.62 -32.90
CA GLU A 325 4.12 6.93 -33.24
C GLU A 325 3.94 5.41 -33.35
N GLU A 326 3.08 4.84 -32.50
CA GLU A 326 2.74 3.41 -32.57
C GLU A 326 1.92 3.10 -33.82
N ALA A 327 0.97 3.97 -34.19
CA ALA A 327 0.17 3.82 -35.40
C ALA A 327 1.06 3.90 -36.65
N ASP A 328 1.95 4.89 -36.74
CA ASP A 328 2.89 5.06 -37.85
C ASP A 328 3.83 3.86 -38.01
N ARG A 329 4.39 3.38 -36.88
CA ARG A 329 5.21 2.15 -36.88
C ARG A 329 4.43 0.93 -37.36
N LYS A 330 3.17 0.80 -36.98
CA LYS A 330 2.31 -0.30 -37.42
C LYS A 330 1.98 -0.20 -38.91
N LEU A 331 1.70 1.02 -39.42
CA LEU A 331 1.46 1.28 -40.84
C LEU A 331 2.65 0.91 -41.69
N GLU A 332 3.86 1.34 -41.33
CA GLU A 332 5.10 0.99 -42.01
C GLU A 332 5.27 -0.53 -42.12
N LYS A 333 4.99 -1.24 -41.01
CA LYS A 333 5.08 -2.70 -40.94
C LYS A 333 4.06 -3.44 -41.82
N LEU A 334 2.83 -2.93 -41.85
CA LEU A 334 1.76 -3.52 -42.65
C LEU A 334 1.99 -3.34 -44.14
N ASN A 335 2.76 -2.32 -44.55
CA ASN A 335 3.05 -2.03 -45.97
C ASN A 335 4.18 -2.89 -46.56
N ASP A 336 5.17 -3.27 -45.72
CA ASP A 336 6.28 -4.14 -46.20
C ASP A 336 6.38 -5.44 -45.37
N HIS A 337 5.29 -6.16 -45.36
CA HIS A 337 5.05 -7.26 -44.41
C HIS A 337 6.03 -8.44 -44.51
N ALA A 338 6.44 -8.84 -45.72
CA ALA A 338 7.28 -10.04 -45.88
C ALA A 338 8.72 -9.82 -45.41
N ALA A 339 9.36 -8.75 -45.87
CA ALA A 339 10.72 -8.38 -45.47
C ALA A 339 10.75 -7.99 -43.98
N TYR A 340 9.69 -7.33 -43.54
CA TYR A 340 9.52 -6.99 -42.11
C TYR A 340 9.46 -8.23 -41.22
N MET A 341 8.64 -9.23 -41.52
CA MET A 341 8.53 -10.48 -40.77
C MET A 341 9.85 -11.23 -40.67
N GLU A 342 10.61 -11.29 -41.77
CA GLU A 342 11.95 -11.91 -41.76
C GLU A 342 12.94 -11.15 -40.87
N SER A 343 12.95 -9.82 -40.98
CA SER A 343 13.78 -8.96 -40.12
C SER A 343 13.43 -9.08 -38.66
N LEU A 344 12.12 -9.17 -38.32
CA LEU A 344 11.62 -9.30 -36.99
C LEU A 344 12.02 -10.65 -36.36
N ARG A 345 11.87 -11.75 -37.10
CA ARG A 345 12.33 -13.07 -36.66
C ARG A 345 13.83 -13.11 -36.38
N LYS A 346 14.63 -12.41 -37.22
CA LYS A 346 16.07 -12.29 -36.96
C LYS A 346 16.36 -11.51 -35.69
N LYS A 347 15.71 -10.35 -35.48
CA LYS A 347 15.86 -9.55 -34.26
C LYS A 347 15.46 -10.33 -33.01
N ILE A 348 14.36 -11.09 -33.05
CA ILE A 348 13.92 -11.97 -31.96
C ILE A 348 14.98 -13.00 -31.63
N LYS A 349 15.54 -13.66 -32.66
CA LYS A 349 16.59 -14.67 -32.46
C LYS A 349 17.85 -14.07 -31.81
N ASP A 350 18.27 -12.89 -32.25
CA ASP A 350 19.43 -12.19 -31.72
C ASP A 350 19.18 -11.71 -30.26
N ALA A 351 17.98 -11.18 -29.98
CA ALA A 351 17.57 -10.79 -28.63
C ALA A 351 17.46 -12.02 -27.71
N GLN A 352 16.92 -13.13 -28.19
CA GLN A 352 16.82 -14.38 -27.44
C GLN A 352 18.20 -14.93 -27.06
N ALA A 353 19.14 -14.95 -27.98
CA ALA A 353 20.50 -15.42 -27.69
C ALA A 353 21.20 -14.58 -26.60
N ARG A 354 20.99 -13.26 -26.61
CA ARG A 354 21.49 -12.36 -25.55
C ARG A 354 20.79 -12.62 -24.22
N LEU A 355 19.47 -12.82 -24.26
CA LEU A 355 18.66 -13.13 -23.08
C LEU A 355 19.07 -14.47 -22.45
N ASP A 356 19.26 -15.51 -23.27
CA ASP A 356 19.74 -16.83 -22.83
C ASP A 356 21.06 -16.73 -22.08
N ALA A 357 22.02 -16.02 -22.64
CA ALA A 357 23.35 -15.86 -22.02
C ALA A 357 23.25 -15.17 -20.64
N LEU A 358 22.45 -14.11 -20.54
CA LEU A 358 22.24 -13.39 -19.26
C LEU A 358 21.44 -14.23 -18.25
N CYS A 359 20.44 -14.97 -18.71
CA CYS A 359 19.69 -15.89 -17.85
C CYS A 359 20.55 -17.03 -17.30
N GLU A 360 21.46 -17.60 -18.12
CA GLU A 360 22.40 -18.62 -17.67
C GLU A 360 23.44 -18.06 -16.67
N GLU A 361 23.87 -16.82 -16.86
CA GLU A 361 24.74 -16.14 -15.91
C GLU A 361 24.03 -15.94 -14.56
N ALA A 362 22.79 -15.45 -14.58
CA ALA A 362 21.95 -15.31 -13.40
C ALA A 362 21.68 -16.66 -12.71
N GLU A 363 21.39 -17.72 -13.49
CA GLU A 363 21.19 -19.07 -12.97
C GLU A 363 22.42 -19.61 -12.22
N LYS A 364 23.63 -19.41 -12.75
CA LYS A 364 24.88 -19.83 -12.08
C LYS A 364 25.08 -19.10 -10.75
N ILE A 365 24.78 -17.81 -10.67
CA ILE A 365 24.86 -17.04 -9.43
C ILE A 365 23.84 -17.57 -8.43
N ARG A 366 22.60 -17.76 -8.85
CA ARG A 366 21.51 -18.30 -8.03
C ARG A 366 21.81 -19.68 -7.51
N GLN A 367 22.42 -20.55 -8.33
CA GLN A 367 22.77 -21.91 -7.92
C GLN A 367 23.82 -21.92 -6.82
N LYS A 368 24.88 -21.10 -6.94
CA LYS A 368 25.87 -20.93 -5.88
C LYS A 368 25.26 -20.35 -4.61
N GLY A 369 24.39 -19.33 -4.77
CA GLY A 369 23.67 -18.74 -3.65
C GLY A 369 22.72 -19.72 -2.97
N ALA A 370 22.04 -20.57 -3.73
CA ALA A 370 21.17 -21.62 -3.23
C ALA A 370 21.93 -22.65 -2.36
N GLU A 371 23.12 -23.07 -2.80
CA GLU A 371 23.97 -23.98 -2.05
C GLU A 371 24.47 -23.36 -0.74
N GLU A 372 24.91 -22.11 -0.77
CA GLU A 372 25.39 -21.39 0.41
C GLU A 372 24.24 -21.08 1.38
N LEU A 373 23.09 -20.61 0.88
CA LEU A 373 21.88 -20.40 1.68
C LEU A 373 21.43 -21.70 2.36
N ALA A 374 21.40 -22.80 1.62
CA ALA A 374 21.01 -24.11 2.15
C ALA A 374 21.97 -24.58 3.25
N LYS A 375 23.27 -24.35 3.09
CA LYS A 375 24.28 -24.66 4.11
C LYS A 375 24.05 -23.86 5.40
N GLN A 376 23.88 -22.54 5.29
CA GLN A 376 23.66 -21.65 6.44
C GLN A 376 22.34 -21.97 7.16
N VAL A 377 21.27 -22.25 6.41
CA VAL A 377 19.99 -22.66 6.99
C VAL A 377 20.09 -23.98 7.73
N ARG A 378 20.81 -24.99 7.18
CA ARG A 378 21.06 -26.25 7.89
C ARG A 378 21.83 -26.05 9.20
N GLU A 379 22.81 -25.14 9.22
CA GLU A 379 23.54 -24.80 10.45
C GLU A 379 22.62 -24.09 11.47
N SER A 380 21.80 -23.16 11.04
CA SER A 380 20.82 -22.50 11.88
C SER A 380 19.77 -23.49 12.44
N LEU A 381 19.26 -24.40 11.61
CA LEU A 381 18.33 -25.45 12.05
C LEU A 381 18.96 -26.37 13.11
N LYS A 382 20.24 -26.71 12.98
CA LYS A 382 20.94 -27.50 14.01
C LYS A 382 21.01 -26.77 15.36
N SER A 383 21.22 -25.45 15.36
CA SER A 383 21.20 -24.64 16.58
C SER A 383 19.82 -24.65 17.27
N LEU A 384 18.75 -24.80 16.50
CA LEU A 384 17.36 -24.91 16.97
C LEU A 384 16.93 -26.36 17.29
N ASN A 385 17.90 -27.28 17.41
CA ASN A 385 17.70 -28.69 17.75
C ASN A 385 17.07 -29.56 16.66
N PHE A 386 17.08 -29.12 15.41
CA PHE A 386 16.78 -29.96 14.26
C PHE A 386 18.05 -30.69 13.81
N LEU A 387 18.49 -31.68 14.61
CA LEU A 387 19.84 -32.30 14.47
C LEU A 387 20.07 -33.01 13.12
N LYS A 388 19.03 -33.38 12.40
CA LYS A 388 19.09 -34.13 11.16
C LYS A 388 18.15 -33.54 10.09
N ALA A 389 17.75 -32.31 10.24
CA ALA A 389 16.99 -31.61 9.21
C ALA A 389 17.87 -31.38 7.98
N ASP A 390 17.29 -31.50 6.83
CA ASP A 390 17.89 -31.12 5.55
C ASP A 390 17.07 -30.03 4.89
N PHE A 391 17.77 -29.16 4.18
CA PHE A 391 17.17 -28.01 3.48
C PHE A 391 17.88 -27.82 2.15
N GLU A 392 17.09 -27.65 1.10
CA GLU A 392 17.56 -27.37 -0.25
C GLU A 392 16.73 -26.25 -0.89
N VAL A 393 17.35 -25.55 -1.82
CA VAL A 393 16.69 -24.59 -2.71
C VAL A 393 16.66 -25.20 -4.10
N GLU A 394 15.50 -25.71 -4.49
CA GLU A 394 15.29 -26.26 -5.81
C GLU A 394 15.07 -25.13 -6.82
N LEU A 395 15.93 -25.07 -7.85
CA LEU A 395 15.81 -24.14 -8.97
C LEU A 395 15.21 -24.86 -10.18
N THR A 396 14.15 -24.30 -10.73
CA THR A 396 13.49 -24.79 -11.95
C THR A 396 13.47 -23.70 -13.01
N ARG A 397 13.55 -24.09 -14.28
CA ARG A 397 13.42 -23.15 -15.40
C ARG A 397 11.94 -22.97 -15.76
N LYS A 398 11.54 -21.72 -15.96
CA LYS A 398 10.22 -21.30 -16.44
C LYS A 398 10.35 -20.41 -17.67
N ASN A 399 9.25 -19.83 -18.11
CA ASN A 399 9.27 -18.82 -19.16
C ASN A 399 10.11 -17.62 -18.74
N TYR A 400 10.69 -16.93 -19.71
CA TYR A 400 11.43 -15.71 -19.47
C TYR A 400 10.60 -14.65 -18.77
N SER A 401 11.26 -13.91 -17.90
CA SER A 401 10.73 -12.75 -17.20
C SER A 401 11.81 -11.67 -17.10
N GLU A 402 11.46 -10.51 -16.55
CA GLU A 402 12.43 -9.44 -16.28
C GLU A 402 13.56 -9.88 -15.34
N ASN A 403 13.32 -10.92 -14.54
CA ASN A 403 14.29 -11.49 -13.61
C ASN A 403 14.93 -12.81 -14.11
N GLY A 404 14.78 -13.14 -15.39
CA GLY A 404 15.29 -14.37 -16.01
C GLY A 404 14.25 -15.48 -16.08
N PHE A 405 14.71 -16.72 -16.19
CA PHE A 405 13.85 -17.90 -16.39
C PHE A 405 13.76 -18.83 -15.16
N ASN A 406 14.35 -18.46 -14.02
CA ASN A 406 14.34 -19.32 -12.85
C ASN A 406 13.08 -19.14 -12.00
N ALA A 407 12.68 -20.21 -11.33
CA ALA A 407 11.86 -20.19 -10.13
C ALA A 407 12.59 -20.95 -9.04
N ALA A 408 12.42 -20.53 -7.80
CA ALA A 408 12.99 -21.20 -6.64
C ALA A 408 11.87 -21.80 -5.77
N GLN A 409 12.16 -22.96 -5.18
CA GLN A 409 11.32 -23.58 -4.18
C GLN A 409 12.15 -24.05 -3.00
N PHE A 410 11.79 -23.64 -1.80
CA PHE A 410 12.44 -24.09 -0.58
C PHE A 410 11.89 -25.45 -0.20
N MET A 411 12.79 -26.40 -0.08
CA MET A 411 12.50 -27.80 0.25
C MET A 411 13.11 -28.14 1.60
N ILE A 412 12.40 -28.86 2.43
CA ILE A 412 12.83 -29.23 3.77
C ILE A 412 12.45 -30.65 4.14
N SER A 413 13.30 -31.30 4.92
CA SER A 413 13.01 -32.51 5.68
C SER A 413 13.35 -32.25 7.14
N THR A 414 12.43 -32.49 8.04
CA THR A 414 12.63 -32.25 9.50
C THR A 414 13.10 -33.52 10.21
N ASN A 415 12.88 -34.70 9.63
CA ASN A 415 13.16 -36.00 10.23
C ASN A 415 14.10 -36.85 9.36
N PRO A 416 14.99 -37.65 9.98
CA PRO A 416 15.87 -38.54 9.22
C PRO A 416 15.07 -39.57 8.42
N GLY A 417 15.39 -39.69 7.13
CA GLY A 417 14.79 -40.67 6.23
C GLY A 417 13.46 -40.22 5.60
N GLU A 418 12.95 -39.05 5.94
CA GLU A 418 11.85 -38.43 5.20
C GLU A 418 12.38 -37.75 3.93
N PRO A 419 11.64 -37.81 2.81
CA PRO A 419 12.00 -37.08 1.61
C PRO A 419 11.86 -35.56 1.84
N LEU A 420 12.65 -34.79 1.10
CA LEU A 420 12.47 -33.35 1.01
C LEU A 420 11.07 -33.03 0.47
N LYS A 421 10.39 -32.11 1.11
CA LYS A 421 9.05 -31.64 0.73
C LYS A 421 9.02 -30.11 0.71
N PRO A 422 8.14 -29.50 -0.09
CA PRO A 422 7.95 -28.06 -0.07
C PRO A 422 7.71 -27.53 1.34
N LEU A 423 8.31 -26.39 1.66
CA LEU A 423 8.19 -25.74 2.97
C LEU A 423 6.72 -25.55 3.39
N SER A 424 5.83 -25.26 2.43
CA SER A 424 4.39 -25.13 2.65
C SER A 424 3.67 -26.40 3.12
N GLN A 425 4.32 -27.57 3.07
CA GLN A 425 3.77 -28.86 3.48
C GLN A 425 4.23 -29.30 4.88
N VAL A 426 4.93 -28.46 5.61
CA VAL A 426 5.27 -28.75 7.01
C VAL A 426 4.02 -28.63 7.87
N ALA A 427 3.66 -29.72 8.55
CA ALA A 427 2.36 -29.85 9.23
C ALA A 427 2.31 -29.28 10.66
N SER A 428 3.47 -29.12 11.33
CA SER A 428 3.55 -28.67 12.74
C SER A 428 3.76 -27.16 12.84
N GLY A 429 2.84 -26.45 13.50
CA GLY A 429 2.94 -25.00 13.72
C GLY A 429 4.24 -24.61 14.44
N GLY A 430 4.58 -25.27 15.54
CA GLY A 430 5.81 -24.99 16.29
C GLY A 430 7.10 -25.33 15.53
N GLU A 431 7.10 -26.41 14.72
CA GLU A 431 8.24 -26.71 13.83
C GLU A 431 8.36 -25.63 12.74
N MET A 432 7.25 -25.25 12.12
CA MET A 432 7.20 -24.21 11.10
C MET A 432 7.75 -22.88 11.66
N SER A 433 7.31 -22.43 12.83
CA SER A 433 7.78 -21.18 13.44
C SER A 433 9.30 -21.20 13.69
N ARG A 434 9.88 -22.34 14.12
CA ARG A 434 11.32 -22.48 14.30
C ARG A 434 12.09 -22.55 12.98
N ILE A 435 11.55 -23.21 11.96
CA ILE A 435 12.12 -23.22 10.61
C ILE A 435 12.13 -21.78 10.04
N MET A 436 11.03 -21.05 10.23
CA MET A 436 10.95 -19.65 9.82
C MET A 436 11.97 -18.78 10.57
N LEU A 437 12.16 -19.01 11.86
CA LEU A 437 13.22 -18.34 12.63
C LEU A 437 14.60 -18.63 12.05
N ALA A 438 14.92 -19.90 11.73
CA ALA A 438 16.19 -20.26 11.11
C ALA A 438 16.41 -19.54 9.77
N LEU A 439 15.41 -19.54 8.91
CA LEU A 439 15.44 -18.85 7.62
C LEU A 439 15.63 -17.34 7.79
N LYS A 440 14.85 -16.70 8.69
CA LYS A 440 14.95 -15.27 8.95
C LYS A 440 16.27 -14.86 9.59
N THR A 441 16.88 -15.72 10.41
CA THR A 441 18.21 -15.47 10.95
C THR A 441 19.26 -15.40 9.83
N VAL A 442 19.17 -16.31 8.85
CA VAL A 442 20.12 -16.36 7.71
C VAL A 442 19.83 -15.24 6.71
N LEU A 443 18.56 -14.97 6.45
CA LEU A 443 18.11 -13.95 5.50
C LEU A 443 18.01 -12.54 6.11
N ALA A 444 18.51 -12.35 7.34
CA ALA A 444 18.37 -11.08 8.06
C ALA A 444 18.88 -9.85 7.29
N SER A 445 19.90 -10.00 6.46
CA SER A 445 20.43 -8.91 5.62
C SER A 445 19.67 -8.72 4.29
N ALA A 446 18.82 -9.68 3.93
CA ALA A 446 18.13 -9.74 2.63
C ALA A 446 16.63 -9.43 2.75
N ASP A 447 16.11 -9.34 3.97
CA ASP A 447 14.70 -9.15 4.27
C ASP A 447 14.45 -7.79 4.93
N ASP A 448 13.59 -6.99 4.33
CA ASP A 448 13.32 -5.61 4.73
C ASP A 448 12.11 -5.46 5.69
N ILE A 449 11.43 -6.56 6.07
CA ILE A 449 10.28 -6.48 6.96
C ILE A 449 10.74 -6.18 8.39
N GLY A 450 10.28 -5.04 8.91
CA GLY A 450 10.70 -4.51 10.21
C GLY A 450 10.08 -5.21 11.41
N THR A 451 8.89 -5.83 11.28
CA THR A 451 8.15 -6.46 12.38
C THR A 451 7.89 -7.93 12.11
N MET A 452 8.22 -8.80 13.06
CA MET A 452 7.97 -10.23 13.02
C MET A 452 7.20 -10.68 14.24
N ILE A 453 6.20 -11.55 14.05
CA ILE A 453 5.45 -12.17 15.14
C ILE A 453 5.64 -13.68 15.07
N PHE A 454 6.03 -14.27 16.20
CA PHE A 454 6.14 -15.71 16.33
C PHE A 454 5.08 -16.25 17.28
N ASP A 455 4.20 -17.10 16.78
CA ASP A 455 3.26 -17.89 17.57
C ASP A 455 3.74 -19.34 17.65
N GLU A 456 3.43 -20.00 18.77
CA GLU A 456 3.73 -21.42 19.01
C GLU A 456 5.21 -21.83 18.87
N ILE A 457 6.15 -20.87 18.81
CA ILE A 457 7.58 -21.17 18.61
C ILE A 457 8.16 -22.02 19.73
N ASP A 458 7.55 -21.98 20.90
CA ASP A 458 7.89 -22.71 22.11
C ASP A 458 7.18 -24.06 22.25
N THR A 459 6.32 -24.42 21.28
CA THR A 459 5.58 -25.69 21.31
C THR A 459 6.50 -26.88 21.12
N GLY A 460 6.42 -27.85 22.04
CA GLY A 460 7.19 -29.12 21.97
C GLY A 460 8.67 -28.98 22.28
N ILE A 461 9.12 -27.86 22.86
CA ILE A 461 10.52 -27.66 23.26
C ILE A 461 10.64 -27.34 24.76
N SER A 462 11.82 -27.60 25.31
CA SER A 462 12.15 -27.28 26.70
C SER A 462 13.66 -27.19 26.90
N GLY A 463 14.08 -26.72 28.05
CA GLY A 463 15.49 -26.71 28.48
C GLY A 463 16.46 -26.09 27.47
N ARG A 464 17.42 -26.88 26.99
CA ARG A 464 18.48 -26.39 26.10
C ARG A 464 17.96 -25.87 24.77
N THR A 465 16.92 -26.51 24.22
CA THR A 465 16.32 -26.07 22.95
C THR A 465 15.64 -24.71 23.11
N ALA A 466 14.91 -24.51 24.23
CA ALA A 466 14.30 -23.22 24.53
C ALA A 466 15.35 -22.09 24.63
N SER A 467 16.50 -22.37 25.29
CA SER A 467 17.59 -21.41 25.37
C SER A 467 18.24 -21.11 24.02
N ALA A 468 18.32 -22.10 23.13
CA ALA A 468 18.81 -21.90 21.77
C ALA A 468 17.86 -21.03 20.95
N VAL A 469 16.56 -21.34 20.95
CA VAL A 469 15.51 -20.55 20.31
C VAL A 469 15.53 -19.10 20.82
N ALA A 470 15.65 -18.92 22.14
CA ALA A 470 15.71 -17.61 22.78
C ALA A 470 16.87 -16.76 22.24
N ARG A 471 18.08 -17.36 22.08
CA ARG A 471 19.23 -16.66 21.50
C ARG A 471 19.03 -16.29 20.04
N GLU A 472 18.47 -17.18 19.24
CA GLU A 472 18.20 -16.87 17.83
C GLU A 472 17.15 -15.78 17.68
N LEU A 473 16.07 -15.80 18.49
CA LEU A 473 15.08 -14.72 18.54
C LEU A 473 15.72 -13.37 18.88
N LYS A 474 16.62 -13.37 19.87
CA LYS A 474 17.32 -12.15 20.26
C LYS A 474 18.25 -11.63 19.17
N LYS A 475 18.96 -12.50 18.43
CA LYS A 475 19.75 -12.08 17.26
C LYS A 475 18.89 -11.43 16.18
N VAL A 476 17.75 -12.02 15.85
CA VAL A 476 16.84 -11.49 14.84
C VAL A 476 16.21 -10.17 15.28
N SER A 477 16.04 -9.94 16.60
CA SER A 477 15.47 -8.71 17.13
C SER A 477 16.41 -7.51 17.12
N VAL A 478 17.70 -7.68 16.78
CA VAL A 478 18.64 -6.56 16.67
C VAL A 478 18.31 -5.73 15.41
N GLY A 479 17.96 -4.47 15.60
CA GLY A 479 17.53 -3.56 14.53
C GLY A 479 16.17 -3.88 13.92
N ARG A 480 15.38 -4.74 14.59
CA ARG A 480 14.02 -5.14 14.20
C ARG A 480 13.13 -5.29 15.40
N GLN A 481 11.86 -5.42 15.15
CA GLN A 481 10.87 -5.72 16.17
C GLN A 481 10.44 -7.17 16.06
N VAL A 482 10.60 -7.92 17.15
CA VAL A 482 10.08 -9.28 17.29
C VAL A 482 9.05 -9.29 18.41
N ILE A 483 7.86 -9.78 18.11
CA ILE A 483 6.77 -9.95 19.07
C ILE A 483 6.49 -11.44 19.19
N LEU A 484 6.44 -11.95 20.39
CA LEU A 484 6.11 -13.36 20.62
C LEU A 484 5.35 -13.58 21.92
N ILE A 485 4.64 -14.71 21.92
CA ILE A 485 3.92 -15.19 23.10
C ILE A 485 4.59 -16.48 23.55
N THR A 486 4.96 -16.57 24.81
CA THR A 486 5.63 -17.77 25.32
C THR A 486 5.17 -18.16 26.72
N HIS A 487 5.30 -19.45 27.00
CA HIS A 487 5.17 -20.01 28.35
C HIS A 487 6.53 -20.46 28.91
N LEU A 488 7.62 -20.27 28.15
CA LEU A 488 8.95 -20.71 28.55
C LEU A 488 9.78 -19.56 29.17
N PRO A 489 10.22 -19.69 30.42
CA PRO A 489 10.98 -18.65 31.11
C PRO A 489 12.32 -18.35 30.42
N GLN A 490 12.92 -19.32 29.71
CA GLN A 490 14.17 -19.14 28.97
C GLN A 490 14.03 -18.11 27.82
N ILE A 491 12.88 -18.08 27.18
CA ILE A 491 12.57 -17.12 26.13
C ILE A 491 12.18 -15.78 26.74
N ALA A 492 11.29 -15.79 27.74
CA ALA A 492 10.81 -14.61 28.41
C ALA A 492 11.94 -13.79 29.06
N ALA A 493 12.97 -14.45 29.56
CA ALA A 493 14.11 -13.80 30.19
C ALA A 493 14.94 -12.91 29.26
N LEU A 494 14.87 -13.09 27.91
CA LEU A 494 15.60 -12.29 26.93
C LEU A 494 14.83 -11.07 26.39
N SER A 495 13.62 -10.84 26.90
CA SER A 495 12.77 -9.72 26.48
C SER A 495 13.41 -8.35 26.68
N ASP A 496 13.27 -7.46 25.72
CA ASP A 496 13.52 -6.02 25.87
C ASP A 496 12.31 -5.33 26.50
N LYS A 497 11.10 -5.73 26.09
CA LYS A 497 9.83 -5.32 26.69
C LYS A 497 8.98 -6.54 27.01
N HIS A 498 8.48 -6.63 28.22
CA HIS A 498 7.72 -7.79 28.68
C HIS A 498 6.32 -7.37 29.07
N PHE A 499 5.33 -8.07 28.57
CA PHE A 499 3.92 -7.84 28.88
C PHE A 499 3.33 -9.05 29.60
N LEU A 500 2.50 -8.78 30.57
CA LEU A 500 1.71 -9.80 31.26
C LEU A 500 0.25 -9.73 30.81
N ILE A 501 -0.27 -10.88 30.39
CA ILE A 501 -1.67 -11.08 30.06
C ILE A 501 -2.35 -11.70 31.28
N GLU A 502 -3.23 -10.95 31.91
CA GLU A 502 -3.99 -11.39 33.09
C GLU A 502 -5.47 -11.55 32.74
N LYS A 503 -6.09 -12.57 33.32
CA LYS A 503 -7.53 -12.76 33.26
C LYS A 503 -8.17 -12.41 34.60
N SER A 504 -9.10 -11.50 34.58
CA SER A 504 -9.95 -11.21 35.72
C SER A 504 -11.37 -11.72 35.45
N ALA A 505 -11.85 -12.60 36.31
CA ALA A 505 -13.23 -13.06 36.27
C ALA A 505 -14.06 -12.21 37.23
N THR A 506 -15.08 -11.53 36.71
CA THR A 506 -16.18 -10.96 37.47
C THR A 506 -17.36 -11.93 37.45
N ASN A 507 -18.35 -11.77 38.35
CA ASN A 507 -19.48 -12.71 38.46
C ASN A 507 -20.24 -12.99 37.15
N ASP A 508 -20.14 -12.10 36.15
CA ASP A 508 -20.88 -12.19 34.88
C ASP A 508 -19.99 -12.23 33.61
N SER A 509 -18.68 -11.99 33.72
CA SER A 509 -17.83 -11.93 32.54
C SER A 509 -16.34 -12.13 32.88
N THR A 510 -15.60 -12.69 31.91
CA THR A 510 -14.13 -12.74 31.94
C THR A 510 -13.57 -11.61 31.07
N VAL A 511 -12.63 -10.85 31.60
CA VAL A 511 -11.91 -9.78 30.90
C VAL A 511 -10.43 -10.12 30.92
N SER A 512 -9.76 -9.95 29.77
CA SER A 512 -8.31 -10.02 29.69
C SER A 512 -7.73 -8.62 29.61
N SER A 513 -6.72 -8.36 30.46
CA SER A 513 -5.93 -7.13 30.43
C SER A 513 -4.48 -7.42 30.10
N ILE A 514 -3.82 -6.43 29.49
CA ILE A 514 -2.43 -6.54 29.03
C ILE A 514 -1.67 -5.34 29.55
N ARG A 515 -0.61 -5.61 30.30
CA ARG A 515 0.21 -4.52 30.83
C ARG A 515 1.70 -4.79 30.69
N PRO A 516 2.52 -3.75 30.51
CA PRO A 516 3.96 -3.90 30.56
C PRO A 516 4.42 -4.20 32.00
N LEU A 517 5.49 -4.97 32.12
CA LEU A 517 6.12 -5.29 33.39
C LEU A 517 7.38 -4.44 33.59
N SER A 518 7.60 -3.99 34.81
CA SER A 518 8.87 -3.47 35.29
C SER A 518 9.88 -4.59 35.51
N GLU A 519 11.19 -4.28 35.61
CA GLU A 519 12.23 -5.29 35.80
C GLU A 519 11.99 -6.18 37.06
N ASP A 520 11.50 -5.62 38.12
CA ASP A 520 11.18 -6.39 39.33
C ASP A 520 9.97 -7.33 39.11
N GLU A 521 9.00 -6.87 38.35
CA GLU A 521 7.84 -7.69 37.97
C GLU A 521 8.21 -8.78 36.97
N ILE A 522 9.13 -8.51 36.05
CA ILE A 522 9.68 -9.53 35.14
C ILE A 522 10.32 -10.68 35.95
N ILE A 523 11.13 -10.35 36.95
CA ILE A 523 11.73 -11.38 37.82
C ILE A 523 10.65 -12.20 38.55
N LYS A 524 9.60 -11.55 39.07
CA LYS A 524 8.47 -12.24 39.71
C LYS A 524 7.72 -13.16 38.75
N GLU A 525 7.46 -12.69 37.54
CA GLU A 525 6.80 -13.48 36.49
C GLU A 525 7.67 -14.67 36.05
N LEU A 526 8.97 -14.46 35.87
CA LEU A 526 9.91 -15.55 35.60
C LEU A 526 9.94 -16.57 36.73
N ALA A 527 9.92 -16.12 38.01
CA ALA A 527 9.83 -17.00 39.16
C ALA A 527 8.51 -17.81 39.17
N ARG A 528 7.39 -17.18 38.82
CA ARG A 528 6.10 -17.86 38.67
C ARG A 528 6.15 -18.91 37.54
N MET A 529 6.76 -18.58 36.40
CA MET A 529 6.92 -19.51 35.26
C MET A 529 7.82 -20.72 35.59
N ILE A 530 8.81 -20.55 36.49
CA ILE A 530 9.73 -21.61 36.92
C ILE A 530 9.11 -22.48 38.02
N GLY A 531 8.54 -21.85 39.03
CA GLY A 531 8.07 -22.51 40.27
C GLY A 531 6.58 -22.82 40.32
N GLY A 532 5.78 -22.31 39.37
CA GLY A 532 4.33 -22.40 39.46
C GLY A 532 3.78 -21.58 40.64
N ASP A 533 2.83 -22.16 41.37
CA ASP A 533 2.15 -21.50 42.49
C ASP A 533 3.02 -21.35 43.77
N VAL A 534 4.17 -22.05 43.81
CA VAL A 534 5.06 -22.02 44.98
C VAL A 534 6.36 -21.30 44.63
N ILE A 535 6.43 -20.02 44.97
CA ILE A 535 7.62 -19.20 44.75
C ILE A 535 8.47 -19.23 46.02
N THR A 536 9.63 -19.92 45.97
CA THR A 536 10.64 -19.95 47.03
C THR A 536 11.76 -18.96 46.73
N ASP A 537 12.59 -18.65 47.73
CA ASP A 537 13.78 -17.79 47.53
C ASP A 537 14.74 -18.39 46.49
N ALA A 538 14.89 -19.72 46.44
CA ALA A 538 15.69 -20.41 45.46
C ALA A 538 15.16 -20.25 44.02
N VAL A 539 13.83 -20.29 43.84
CA VAL A 539 13.20 -20.06 42.55
C VAL A 539 13.37 -18.60 42.11
N THR A 540 13.24 -17.66 43.05
CA THR A 540 13.45 -16.23 42.78
C THR A 540 14.90 -15.94 42.37
N GLU A 541 15.87 -16.58 43.04
CA GLU A 541 17.29 -16.44 42.69
C GLU A 541 17.59 -17.05 41.30
N SER A 542 17.02 -18.21 40.99
CA SER A 542 17.11 -18.81 39.66
C SER A 542 16.50 -17.91 38.56
N ALA A 543 15.41 -17.22 38.85
CA ALA A 543 14.80 -16.24 37.91
C ALA A 543 15.72 -15.04 37.65
N LYS A 544 16.38 -14.52 38.71
CA LYS A 544 17.37 -13.45 38.60
C LYS A 544 18.59 -13.89 37.82
N GLU A 545 19.12 -15.07 38.12
CA GLU A 545 20.26 -15.64 37.36
C GLU A 545 19.90 -15.82 35.87
N LEU A 546 18.70 -16.33 35.57
CA LEU A 546 18.23 -16.50 34.20
C LEU A 546 18.14 -15.15 33.48
N ARG A 547 17.60 -14.11 34.14
CA ARG A 547 17.53 -12.76 33.58
C ARG A 547 18.92 -12.14 33.39
N ALA A 548 19.79 -12.21 34.41
CA ALA A 548 21.14 -11.66 34.36
C ALA A 548 22.07 -12.41 33.40
N GLY A 549 21.96 -13.75 33.31
CA GLY A 549 22.70 -14.58 32.37
C GLY A 549 22.31 -14.32 30.91
N SER A 550 21.07 -13.96 30.70
CA SER A 550 20.54 -13.56 29.38
C SER A 550 21.15 -12.26 28.85
N VAL A 551 21.40 -11.29 29.74
CA VAL A 551 22.04 -10.01 29.41
C VAL A 551 23.55 -10.13 29.16
N LYS A 552 24.22 -11.12 29.76
CA LYS A 552 25.67 -11.34 29.60
C LYS A 552 26.07 -12.23 28.39
N SER A 553 25.11 -12.95 27.82
CA SER A 553 25.37 -13.88 26.71
C SER A 553 25.19 -13.26 25.32
N LEU A 554 24.99 -11.96 25.25
CA LEU A 554 24.97 -11.08 24.08
C LEU A 554 26.23 -10.27 23.96
#